data_42ccc43aea7e71352b0d67e66b1e2e7c
#
_entry.id   42ccc43aea7e71352b0d67e66b1e2e7c
#
_cell.length_a   1.000
_cell.length_b   1.000
_cell.length_c   1.000
_cell.angle_alpha   90.00
_cell.angle_beta   90.00
_cell.angle_gamma   90.00
#
_symmetry.space_group_name_H-M   'P 1'
#
loop_
_entity.id
_entity.type
_entity.pdbx_description
1 polymer ?
#
loop_
_entity_poly.entity_id
_entity_poly.type
_entity_poly.pdbx_seq_one_letter_code
_entity_poly.pdbx_strand_id
1 'polypeptide(L)'
;MARIELAPEIAEDFDRILNHLASHDVEYAGQRVAGIISALNILEHNPLIGRPVANAKRELIIGRRGQGHVALYRYVPEIDAVFVLAIRSQREAGYPERDSEA
;
A
#
# COMPACT_ATOMS: atom_id res chain seq x y z
N MET A 1 -14.48 -13.86 -0.31
CA MET A 1 -13.09 -13.41 -0.45
C MET A 1 -13.08 -12.12 -1.26
N ALA A 2 -12.53 -11.08 -0.68
CA ALA A 2 -12.54 -9.78 -1.35
C ALA A 2 -11.61 -9.76 -2.55
N ARG A 3 -12.05 -9.11 -3.62
CA ARG A 3 -11.20 -8.88 -4.79
C ARG A 3 -10.29 -7.70 -4.48
N ILE A 4 -9.00 -7.85 -4.77
CA ILE A 4 -8.03 -6.77 -4.57
C ILE A 4 -7.72 -6.13 -5.91
N GLU A 5 -7.97 -4.83 -6.00
CA GLU A 5 -7.68 -4.02 -7.18
C GLU A 5 -6.63 -2.97 -6.82
N LEU A 6 -5.63 -2.82 -7.67
CA LEU A 6 -4.60 -1.80 -7.48
C LEU A 6 -4.91 -0.59 -8.36
N ALA A 7 -4.89 0.60 -7.77
CA ALA A 7 -5.04 1.82 -8.56
C ALA A 7 -3.90 1.94 -9.57
N PRO A 8 -4.14 2.53 -10.74
CA PRO A 8 -3.08 2.67 -11.76
C PRO A 8 -1.83 3.37 -11.24
N GLU A 9 -1.98 4.32 -10.33
CA GLU A 9 -0.88 5.09 -9.77
C GLU A 9 0.03 4.27 -8.85
N ILE A 10 -0.39 3.07 -8.46
CA ILE A 10 0.43 2.19 -7.61
C ILE A 10 1.76 1.85 -8.27
N ALA A 11 1.80 1.73 -9.60
CA ALA A 11 3.05 1.48 -10.31
C ALA A 11 4.08 2.57 -10.03
N GLU A 12 3.65 3.82 -9.97
CA GLU A 12 4.53 4.95 -9.64
C GLU A 12 5.06 4.83 -8.21
N ASP A 13 4.21 4.40 -7.28
CA ASP A 13 4.62 4.20 -5.89
C ASP A 13 5.68 3.10 -5.78
N PHE A 14 5.49 1.99 -6.48
CA PHE A 14 6.47 0.91 -6.46
C PHE A 14 7.78 1.34 -7.09
N ASP A 15 7.74 2.10 -8.18
CA ASP A 15 8.96 2.61 -8.80
C ASP A 15 9.73 3.53 -7.84
N ARG A 16 9.02 4.41 -7.16
CA ARG A 16 9.64 5.32 -6.18
C ARG A 16 10.29 4.52 -5.04
N ILE A 17 9.57 3.55 -4.50
CA ILE A 17 10.05 2.72 -3.39
C ILE A 17 11.26 1.90 -3.84
N LEU A 18 11.17 1.27 -4.99
CA LEU A 18 12.25 0.45 -5.52
C LEU A 18 13.52 1.27 -5.77
N ASN A 19 13.37 2.46 -6.35
CA ASN A 19 14.50 3.34 -6.60
C ASN A 19 15.13 3.82 -5.29
N HIS A 20 14.32 4.14 -4.29
CA HIS A 20 14.82 4.54 -2.97
C HIS A 20 15.62 3.41 -2.33
N LEU A 21 15.09 2.20 -2.33
CA LEU A 21 15.78 1.05 -1.75
C LEU A 21 17.09 0.76 -2.49
N ALA A 22 17.07 0.81 -3.81
CA ALA A 22 18.26 0.55 -4.62
C ALA A 22 19.34 1.61 -4.38
N SER A 23 18.95 2.88 -4.25
CA SER A 23 19.90 3.98 -4.04
C SER A 23 20.58 3.92 -2.67
N HIS A 24 20.03 3.17 -1.72
CA HIS A 24 20.61 2.98 -0.39
C HIS A 24 21.30 1.62 -0.26
N ASP A 25 21.69 1.04 -1.38
CA ASP A 25 22.39 -0.25 -1.41
C ASP A 25 21.64 -1.39 -0.73
N VAL A 26 20.33 -1.36 -0.82
CA VAL A 26 19.52 -2.45 -0.30
C VAL A 26 19.57 -3.61 -1.26
N GLU A 27 20.26 -4.68 -0.87
CA GLU A 27 20.60 -5.79 -1.74
C GLU A 27 19.39 -6.52 -2.31
N TYR A 28 18.28 -6.53 -1.68
CA TYR A 28 17.10 -7.29 -2.11
C TYR A 28 15.90 -6.39 -2.33
N ALA A 29 16.12 -5.22 -2.97
CA ALA A 29 15.07 -4.23 -3.17
C ALA A 29 13.85 -4.82 -3.89
N GLY A 30 14.07 -5.62 -4.95
CA GLY A 30 12.98 -6.27 -5.66
C GLY A 30 12.18 -7.24 -4.78
N GLN A 31 12.86 -7.98 -3.92
CA GLN A 31 12.19 -8.88 -2.98
C GLN A 31 11.40 -8.11 -1.94
N ARG A 32 11.88 -6.94 -1.52
CA ARG A 32 11.16 -6.09 -0.58
C ARG A 32 9.84 -5.62 -1.19
N VAL A 33 9.86 -5.19 -2.44
CA VAL A 33 8.65 -4.79 -3.17
C VAL A 33 7.70 -5.97 -3.34
N ALA A 34 8.21 -7.14 -3.71
CA ALA A 34 7.39 -8.34 -3.82
C ALA A 34 6.75 -8.71 -2.48
N GLY A 35 7.47 -8.50 -1.38
CA GLY A 35 6.94 -8.70 -0.04
C GLY A 35 5.78 -7.78 0.30
N ILE A 36 5.83 -6.53 -0.17
CA ILE A 36 4.70 -5.60 0.01
C ILE A 36 3.48 -6.13 -0.73
N ILE A 37 3.65 -6.56 -1.97
CA ILE A 37 2.54 -7.10 -2.77
C ILE A 37 1.93 -8.32 -2.09
N SER A 38 2.78 -9.24 -1.59
CA SER A 38 2.30 -10.42 -0.87
C SER A 38 1.52 -10.05 0.39
N ALA A 39 1.99 -9.03 1.11
CA ALA A 39 1.32 -8.60 2.34
C ALA A 39 -0.08 -8.06 2.07
N LEU A 40 -0.32 -7.47 0.91
CA LEU A 40 -1.65 -6.97 0.54
C LEU A 40 -2.69 -8.10 0.43
N ASN A 41 -2.24 -9.33 0.20
CA ASN A 41 -3.17 -10.44 0.06
C ASN A 41 -3.95 -10.75 1.34
N ILE A 42 -3.47 -10.30 2.49
CA ILE A 42 -4.23 -10.48 3.74
C ILE A 42 -5.60 -9.81 3.66
N LEU A 43 -5.74 -8.79 2.83
CA LEU A 43 -6.98 -8.04 2.68
C LEU A 43 -8.08 -8.86 2.00
N GLU A 44 -7.75 -9.94 1.31
CA GLU A 44 -8.76 -10.81 0.69
C GLU A 44 -9.72 -11.39 1.73
N HIS A 45 -9.20 -11.79 2.88
CA HIS A 45 -9.99 -12.39 3.95
C HIS A 45 -10.22 -11.46 5.13
N ASN A 46 -9.50 -10.34 5.18
CA ASN A 46 -9.54 -9.41 6.31
C ASN A 46 -9.60 -7.97 5.80
N PRO A 47 -10.65 -7.59 5.05
CA PRO A 47 -10.65 -6.25 4.42
C PRO A 47 -10.71 -5.09 5.40
N LEU A 48 -11.12 -5.33 6.64
CA LEU A 48 -11.22 -4.27 7.65
C LEU A 48 -10.06 -4.28 8.65
N ILE A 49 -9.00 -5.05 8.37
CA ILE A 49 -7.88 -5.18 9.32
C ILE A 49 -7.08 -3.89 9.46
N GLY A 50 -7.04 -3.04 8.43
CA GLY A 50 -6.31 -1.78 8.50
C GLY A 50 -6.97 -0.79 9.43
N ARG A 51 -6.17 0.14 9.96
CA ARG A 51 -6.70 1.17 10.85
C ARG A 51 -7.52 2.18 10.06
N PRO A 52 -8.66 2.63 10.58
CA PRO A 52 -9.45 3.64 9.87
C PRO A 52 -8.73 4.99 9.82
N VAL A 53 -8.86 5.65 8.68
CA VAL A 53 -8.40 7.03 8.49
C VAL A 53 -9.51 7.81 7.80
N ALA A 54 -9.28 9.08 7.50
CA ALA A 54 -10.29 9.95 6.92
C ALA A 54 -10.84 9.41 5.58
N ASN A 55 -12.06 9.81 5.27
CA ASN A 55 -12.72 9.58 3.96
C ASN A 55 -12.97 8.09 3.67
N ALA A 56 -13.39 7.35 4.71
CA ALA A 56 -13.74 5.93 4.58
C ALA A 56 -12.59 5.07 4.06
N LYS A 57 -11.36 5.48 4.31
CA LYS A 57 -10.17 4.73 3.94
C LYS A 57 -9.56 4.05 5.14
N ARG A 58 -8.66 3.13 4.90
CA ARG A 58 -7.90 2.42 5.93
C ARG A 58 -6.44 2.34 5.53
N GLU A 59 -5.58 2.14 6.53
CA GLU A 59 -4.16 1.95 6.31
C GLU A 59 -3.73 0.59 6.85
N LEU A 60 -3.02 -0.17 6.01
CA LEU A 60 -2.39 -1.42 6.40
C LEU A 60 -0.90 -1.15 6.61
N ILE A 61 -0.42 -1.44 7.82
CA ILE A 61 1.00 -1.32 8.13
C ILE A 61 1.71 -2.61 7.72
N ILE A 62 2.76 -2.48 6.93
CA ILE A 62 3.53 -3.60 6.42
C ILE A 62 4.97 -3.43 6.88
N GLY A 63 5.50 -4.41 7.60
CA GLY A 63 6.85 -4.34 8.11
C GLY A 63 6.93 -3.84 9.54
N ARG A 64 8.11 -3.41 9.97
CA ARG A 64 8.39 -3.14 11.39
C ARG A 64 9.12 -1.82 11.60
N ARG A 65 8.78 -1.15 12.71
CA ARG A 65 9.60 -0.13 13.39
C ARG A 65 10.13 0.97 12.48
N GLY A 66 9.27 1.63 11.75
CA GLY A 66 9.68 2.75 10.93
C GLY A 66 10.42 2.38 9.65
N GLN A 67 10.72 1.11 9.44
CA GLN A 67 11.33 0.62 8.20
C GLN A 67 10.31 -0.05 7.30
N GLY A 68 9.06 -0.02 7.68
CA GLY A 68 8.01 -0.62 6.91
C GLY A 68 7.38 0.31 5.91
N HIS A 69 6.27 -0.13 5.39
CA HIS A 69 5.47 0.60 4.42
C HIS A 69 4.03 0.69 4.89
N VAL A 70 3.28 1.59 4.30
CA VAL A 70 1.87 1.78 4.62
C VAL A 70 1.09 1.74 3.32
N ALA A 71 0.06 0.91 3.28
CA ALA A 71 -0.85 0.84 2.14
C ALA A 71 -2.16 1.53 2.51
N LEU A 72 -2.53 2.54 1.74
CA LEU A 72 -3.81 3.22 1.86
C LEU A 72 -4.81 2.49 0.98
N TYR A 73 -5.96 2.09 1.54
CA TYR A 73 -6.94 1.36 0.76
C TYR A 73 -8.36 1.72 1.18
N ARG A 74 -9.31 1.37 0.33
CA ARG A 74 -10.73 1.47 0.62
C ARG A 74 -11.38 0.12 0.35
N TYR A 75 -12.21 -0.34 1.29
CA TYR A 75 -13.04 -1.52 1.09
C TYR A 75 -14.45 -1.09 0.72
N VAL A 76 -14.98 -1.66 -0.34
CA VAL A 76 -16.36 -1.41 -0.79
C VAL A 76 -17.15 -2.70 -0.60
N PRO A 77 -17.90 -2.83 0.52
CA PRO A 77 -18.58 -4.08 0.85
C PRO A 77 -19.63 -4.49 -0.17
N GLU A 78 -20.29 -3.55 -0.83
CA GLU A 78 -21.34 -3.82 -1.79
C GLU A 78 -20.88 -4.69 -2.95
N ILE A 79 -19.62 -4.61 -3.30
CA ILE A 79 -19.03 -5.42 -4.38
C ILE A 79 -17.90 -6.30 -3.87
N ASP A 80 -17.70 -6.35 -2.55
CA ASP A 80 -16.66 -7.13 -1.90
C ASP A 80 -15.30 -6.91 -2.58
N ALA A 81 -14.91 -5.64 -2.70
CA ALA A 81 -13.67 -5.26 -3.35
C ALA A 81 -12.85 -4.31 -2.48
N VAL A 82 -11.54 -4.53 -2.49
CA VAL A 82 -10.56 -3.67 -1.85
C VAL A 82 -9.82 -2.93 -2.95
N PHE A 83 -9.81 -1.60 -2.88
CA PHE A 83 -9.06 -0.75 -3.80
C PHE A 83 -7.84 -0.22 -3.07
N VAL A 84 -6.65 -0.66 -3.48
CA VAL A 84 -5.40 -0.15 -2.93
C VAL A 84 -5.04 1.12 -3.70
N LEU A 85 -4.98 2.23 -2.99
CA LEU A 85 -4.92 3.57 -3.60
C LEU A 85 -3.52 4.14 -3.64
N ALA A 86 -2.70 3.85 -2.62
CA ALA A 86 -1.35 4.41 -2.52
C ALA A 86 -0.51 3.55 -1.57
N ILE A 87 0.79 3.58 -1.78
CA ILE A 87 1.75 2.95 -0.88
C ILE A 87 2.87 3.93 -0.62
N ARG A 88 3.29 4.04 0.63
CA ARG A 88 4.41 4.89 1.01
C ARG A 88 5.29 4.19 2.03
N SER A 89 6.52 4.66 2.17
CA SER A 89 7.36 4.30 3.30
C SER A 89 6.81 4.96 4.56
N GLN A 90 6.97 4.31 5.71
CA GLN A 90 6.60 4.93 6.99
C GLN A 90 7.37 6.22 7.26
N ARG A 91 8.53 6.41 6.64
CA ARG A 91 9.35 7.60 6.82
C ARG A 91 8.93 8.77 5.94
N GLU A 92 8.09 8.54 4.94
CA GLU A 92 7.58 9.63 4.12
C GLU A 92 6.54 10.43 4.90
N ALA A 93 6.47 11.74 4.62
CA ALA A 93 5.59 12.65 5.35
C ALA A 93 4.11 12.48 4.99
N GLY A 94 3.78 11.70 3.97
CA GLY A 94 2.42 11.47 3.53
C GLY A 94 2.40 10.82 2.16
N TYR A 95 1.23 10.76 1.58
CA TYR A 95 1.06 10.18 0.24
C TYR A 95 1.26 11.23 -0.83
N PRO A 96 1.70 10.82 -2.04
CA PRO A 96 1.75 11.76 -3.17
C PRO A 96 0.35 12.33 -3.46
N GLU A 97 0.29 13.60 -3.83
CA GLU A 97 -0.96 14.20 -4.26
C GLU A 97 -1.36 13.64 -5.61
N ARG A 98 -2.65 13.33 -5.75
CA ARG A 98 -3.20 12.74 -6.98
C ARG A 98 -4.59 13.29 -7.21
N ASP A 99 -4.83 13.75 -8.42
CA ASP A 99 -6.13 14.30 -8.81
C ASP A 99 -7.24 13.26 -8.77
N SER A 100 -6.90 11.99 -9.01
CA SER A 100 -7.86 10.89 -9.00
C SER A 100 -8.30 10.47 -7.60
N GLU A 101 -7.73 11.04 -6.57
CA GLU A 101 -8.01 10.65 -5.20
C GLU A 101 -9.15 11.48 -4.60
N ALA A 102 -10.25 11.48 -5.22
CA ALA A 102 -11.39 12.23 -4.72
C ALA A 102 -12.16 11.47 -3.63
#